data_923806a201f42db3ce6b2d6642cc4cb3
#
_entry.id   923806a201f42db3ce6b2d6642cc4cb3
#
_cell.length_a   1.000
_cell.length_b   1.000
_cell.length_c   1.000
_cell.angle_alpha   90.00
_cell.angle_beta   90.00
_cell.angle_gamma   90.00
#
_symmetry.space_group_name_H-M   'P 1'
#
loop_
_entity.id
_entity.type
_entity.pdbx_description
1 polymer ?
#
loop_
_entity_poly.entity_id
_entity_poly.type
_entity_poly.pdbx_seq_one_letter_code
_entity_poly.pdbx_strand_id
1 'polypeptide(L)'
;MTITFIDAIKSLVPGASFSLVGESYDGLNWLDQSNAKPTESELNAEVARLQAEYDAKQYQRDRAKEYPSFAEQFDTLYHGGYDAWKAQIDAIKLKYPKV
;
A
#
# COMPACT_ATOMS: atom_id res chain seq x y z
N MET A 1 -3.45 5.46 5.28
CA MET A 1 -3.44 6.16 3.99
C MET A 1 -4.81 6.04 3.34
N THR A 2 -5.31 7.14 2.81
CA THR A 2 -6.59 7.16 2.11
C THR A 2 -6.35 7.22 0.60
N ILE A 3 -6.94 6.29 -0.15
CA ILE A 3 -6.86 6.29 -1.60
C ILE A 3 -7.88 7.29 -2.15
N THR A 4 -7.44 8.15 -3.06
CA THR A 4 -8.25 9.22 -3.64
C THR A 4 -8.52 8.96 -5.12
N PHE A 5 -9.39 9.78 -5.72
CA PHE A 5 -9.61 9.74 -7.18
C PHE A 5 -8.33 10.02 -7.97
N ILE A 6 -7.45 10.86 -7.43
CA ILE A 6 -6.15 11.13 -8.09
C ILE A 6 -5.35 9.84 -8.20
N ASP A 7 -5.29 9.05 -7.15
CA ASP A 7 -4.59 7.75 -7.15
C ASP A 7 -5.21 6.80 -8.17
N ALA A 8 -6.56 6.75 -8.21
CA ALA A 8 -7.29 5.90 -9.15
C ALA A 8 -7.03 6.32 -10.61
N ILE A 9 -7.03 7.61 -10.89
CA ILE A 9 -6.76 8.13 -12.25
C ILE A 9 -5.34 7.77 -12.67
N LYS A 10 -4.37 7.95 -11.81
CA LYS A 10 -2.97 7.61 -12.11
C LYS A 10 -2.78 6.12 -12.33
N SER A 11 -3.58 5.30 -11.67
CA SER A 11 -3.54 3.84 -11.84
C SER A 11 -4.16 3.40 -13.15
N LEU A 12 -5.33 3.95 -13.52
CA LEU A 12 -6.06 3.58 -14.73
C LEU A 12 -5.45 4.19 -16.00
N VAL A 13 -5.00 5.45 -15.92
CA VAL A 13 -4.46 6.18 -17.06
C VAL A 13 -3.14 6.84 -16.64
N PRO A 14 -2.03 6.10 -16.61
CA PRO A 14 -0.73 6.67 -16.26
C PRO A 14 -0.34 7.81 -17.18
N GLY A 15 0.11 8.92 -16.60
CA GLY A 15 0.52 10.08 -17.37
C GLY A 15 -0.62 10.95 -17.89
N ALA A 16 -1.87 10.71 -17.50
CA ALA A 16 -3.00 11.51 -17.93
C ALA A 16 -2.90 12.97 -17.50
N SER A 17 -3.37 13.86 -18.37
CA SER A 17 -3.47 15.30 -18.10
C SER A 17 -4.86 15.62 -17.57
N PHE A 18 -4.95 16.06 -16.33
CA PHE A 18 -6.22 16.39 -15.70
C PHE A 18 -6.02 17.36 -14.54
N SER A 19 -7.10 17.98 -14.09
CA SER A 19 -7.11 18.70 -12.82
C SER A 19 -8.35 18.28 -12.02
N LEU A 20 -8.21 18.22 -10.70
CA LEU A 20 -9.30 17.85 -9.81
C LEU A 20 -9.47 18.95 -8.76
N VAL A 21 -10.66 19.56 -8.73
CA VAL A 21 -11.03 20.56 -7.75
C VAL A 21 -11.91 19.87 -6.70
N GLY A 22 -11.42 19.84 -5.46
CA GLY A 22 -12.10 19.11 -4.40
C GLY A 22 -11.85 17.60 -4.47
N GLU A 23 -12.75 16.83 -3.88
CA GLU A 23 -12.60 15.38 -3.75
C GLU A 23 -13.67 14.59 -4.52
N SER A 24 -14.55 15.27 -5.25
CA SER A 24 -15.64 14.62 -5.97
C SER A 24 -15.37 14.57 -7.47
N TYR A 25 -16.04 13.63 -8.15
CA TYR A 25 -15.95 13.46 -9.58
C TYR A 25 -16.39 14.71 -10.35
N ASP A 26 -17.33 15.45 -9.81
CA ASP A 26 -17.85 16.68 -10.46
C ASP A 26 -16.77 17.75 -10.63
N GLY A 27 -15.74 17.75 -9.77
CA GLY A 27 -14.62 18.68 -9.86
C GLY A 27 -13.52 18.23 -10.81
N LEU A 28 -13.66 17.10 -11.48
CA LEU A 28 -12.65 16.55 -12.39
C LEU A 28 -12.73 17.24 -13.75
N ASN A 29 -11.65 17.90 -14.13
CA ASN A 29 -11.47 18.48 -15.47
C ASN A 29 -10.49 17.61 -16.25
N TRP A 30 -11.01 16.93 -17.26
CA TRP A 30 -10.19 16.05 -18.09
C TRP A 30 -9.56 16.84 -19.23
N LEU A 31 -8.24 16.90 -19.21
CA LEU A 31 -7.46 17.68 -20.19
C LEU A 31 -6.75 16.80 -21.23
N ASP A 32 -6.71 15.49 -20.99
CA ASP A 32 -6.01 14.55 -21.85
C ASP A 32 -6.82 14.30 -23.12
N GLN A 33 -6.20 14.54 -24.28
CA GLN A 33 -6.82 14.32 -25.57
C GLN A 33 -6.52 12.95 -26.16
N SER A 34 -5.55 12.25 -25.58
CA SER A 34 -5.11 10.94 -26.08
C SER A 34 -5.85 9.78 -25.43
N ASN A 35 -6.42 9.99 -24.25
CA ASN A 35 -7.09 8.95 -23.48
C ASN A 35 -8.51 9.40 -23.09
N ALA A 36 -9.44 8.47 -23.07
CA ALA A 36 -10.81 8.76 -22.66
C ALA A 36 -10.89 9.01 -21.15
N LYS A 37 -11.77 9.95 -20.75
CA LYS A 37 -12.04 10.22 -19.35
C LYS A 37 -12.67 9.00 -18.68
N PRO A 38 -12.12 8.51 -17.55
CA PRO A 38 -12.74 7.43 -16.80
C PRO A 38 -14.11 7.86 -16.26
N THR A 39 -15.02 6.91 -16.13
CA THR A 39 -16.32 7.19 -15.50
C THR A 39 -16.19 7.22 -13.99
N GLU A 40 -17.17 7.83 -13.32
CA GLU A 40 -17.22 7.84 -11.86
C GLU A 40 -17.25 6.42 -11.30
N SER A 41 -18.01 5.52 -11.93
CA SER A 41 -18.10 4.11 -11.55
C SER A 41 -16.73 3.42 -11.65
N GLU A 42 -15.98 3.66 -12.72
CA GLU A 42 -14.63 3.12 -12.90
C GLU A 42 -13.68 3.63 -11.84
N LEU A 43 -13.74 4.92 -11.50
CA LEU A 43 -12.89 5.52 -10.47
C LEU A 43 -13.24 4.99 -9.09
N ASN A 44 -14.52 4.86 -8.76
CA ASN A 44 -14.94 4.28 -7.48
C ASN A 44 -14.48 2.84 -7.32
N ALA A 45 -14.59 2.04 -8.38
CA ALA A 45 -14.13 0.66 -8.37
C ALA A 45 -12.61 0.58 -8.18
N GLU A 46 -11.85 1.46 -8.84
CA GLU A 46 -10.40 1.47 -8.71
C GLU A 46 -9.95 1.95 -7.33
N VAL A 47 -10.61 2.95 -6.76
CA VAL A 47 -10.35 3.38 -5.38
C VAL A 47 -10.53 2.22 -4.41
N ALA A 48 -11.64 1.48 -4.54
CA ALA A 48 -11.90 0.32 -3.68
C ALA A 48 -10.85 -0.77 -3.86
N ARG A 49 -10.45 -1.04 -5.11
CA ARG A 49 -9.42 -2.04 -5.41
C ARG A 49 -8.06 -1.66 -4.81
N LEU A 50 -7.64 -0.41 -4.99
CA LEU A 50 -6.37 0.08 -4.44
C LEU A 50 -6.36 0.09 -2.92
N GLN A 51 -7.49 0.47 -2.30
CA GLN A 51 -7.62 0.46 -0.85
C GLN A 51 -7.54 -0.96 -0.30
N ALA A 52 -8.21 -1.91 -0.93
CA ALA A 52 -8.16 -3.31 -0.53
C ALA A 52 -6.75 -3.90 -0.67
N GLU A 53 -6.05 -3.56 -1.74
CA GLU A 53 -4.66 -3.97 -1.96
C GLU A 53 -3.73 -3.39 -0.89
N TYR A 54 -3.90 -2.11 -0.55
CA TYR A 54 -3.13 -1.46 0.51
C TYR A 54 -3.40 -2.13 1.87
N ASP A 55 -4.67 -2.37 2.19
CA ASP A 55 -5.07 -2.98 3.45
C ASP A 55 -4.57 -4.43 3.57
N ALA A 56 -4.59 -5.19 2.48
CA ALA A 56 -4.09 -6.55 2.45
C ALA A 56 -2.58 -6.65 2.77
N LYS A 57 -1.84 -5.57 2.55
CA LYS A 57 -0.40 -5.51 2.84
C LYS A 57 -0.09 -4.87 4.20
N GLN A 58 -1.11 -4.58 5.01
CA GLN A 58 -0.90 -3.95 6.33
C GLN A 58 -0.01 -4.81 7.21
N TYR A 59 -0.14 -6.14 7.15
CA TYR A 59 0.70 -7.04 7.93
C TYR A 59 2.19 -6.88 7.63
N GLN A 60 2.53 -6.61 6.36
CA GLN A 60 3.93 -6.41 5.97
C GLN A 60 4.50 -5.12 6.57
N ARG A 61 3.72 -4.05 6.57
CA ARG A 61 4.13 -2.77 7.17
C ARG A 61 4.30 -2.89 8.68
N ASP A 62 3.38 -3.59 9.33
CA ASP A 62 3.41 -3.81 10.77
C ASP A 62 4.60 -4.67 11.17
N ARG A 63 4.88 -5.73 10.42
CA ARG A 63 6.07 -6.57 10.62
C ARG A 63 7.35 -5.77 10.46
N ALA A 64 7.43 -4.94 9.42
CA ALA A 64 8.63 -4.15 9.15
C ALA A 64 8.97 -3.20 10.31
N LYS A 65 7.96 -2.65 10.98
CA LYS A 65 8.16 -1.77 12.14
C LYS A 65 8.66 -2.52 13.37
N GLU A 66 8.27 -3.77 13.52
CA GLU A 66 8.61 -4.59 14.69
C GLU A 66 9.91 -5.37 14.52
N TYR A 67 10.37 -5.60 13.29
CA TYR A 67 11.61 -6.32 13.07
C TYR A 67 12.79 -5.54 13.67
N PRO A 68 13.67 -6.24 14.40
CA PRO A 68 14.88 -5.59 14.91
C PRO A 68 15.82 -5.22 13.77
N SER A 69 16.74 -4.31 14.03
CA SER A 69 17.77 -3.92 13.07
C SER A 69 18.66 -5.11 12.70
N PHE A 70 19.38 -5.02 11.58
CA PHE A 70 20.34 -6.06 11.19
C PHE A 70 21.36 -6.33 12.29
N ALA A 71 21.88 -5.27 12.92
CA ALA A 71 22.84 -5.43 14.00
C ALA A 71 22.27 -6.22 15.18
N GLU A 72 21.03 -5.92 15.56
CA GLU A 72 20.35 -6.63 16.65
C GLU A 72 20.05 -8.08 16.26
N GLN A 73 19.67 -8.34 15.03
CA GLN A 73 19.45 -9.70 14.54
C GLN A 73 20.73 -10.51 14.51
N PHE A 74 21.84 -9.91 14.11
CA PHE A 74 23.15 -10.55 14.14
C PHE A 74 23.58 -10.89 15.56
N ASP A 75 23.36 -9.98 16.50
CA ASP A 75 23.64 -10.23 17.92
C ASP A 75 22.85 -11.41 18.45
N THR A 76 21.56 -11.45 18.16
CA THR A 76 20.69 -12.56 18.56
C THR A 76 21.18 -13.89 17.98
N LEU A 77 21.54 -13.88 16.70
CA LEU A 77 22.04 -15.07 16.01
C LEU A 77 23.38 -15.53 16.58
N TYR A 78 24.28 -14.59 16.88
CA TYR A 78 25.60 -14.89 17.40
C TYR A 78 25.54 -15.46 18.82
N HIS A 79 24.75 -14.86 19.70
CA HIS A 79 24.68 -15.25 21.11
C HIS A 79 23.70 -16.40 21.38
N GLY A 80 22.57 -16.43 20.68
CA GLY A 80 21.50 -17.40 20.90
C GLY A 80 21.35 -18.49 19.84
N GLY A 81 22.06 -18.35 18.72
CA GLY A 81 21.98 -19.31 17.61
C GLY A 81 20.76 -19.11 16.74
N TYR A 82 20.64 -19.97 15.72
CA TYR A 82 19.57 -19.91 14.74
C TYR A 82 18.17 -20.00 15.37
N ASP A 83 18.00 -20.91 16.33
CA ASP A 83 16.69 -21.13 16.95
C ASP A 83 16.19 -19.88 17.70
N ALA A 84 17.08 -19.17 18.38
CA ALA A 84 16.72 -17.94 19.08
C ALA A 84 16.33 -16.83 18.11
N TRP A 85 17.08 -16.67 17.03
CA TRP A 85 16.77 -15.71 15.97
C TRP A 85 15.44 -16.05 15.29
N LYS A 86 15.24 -17.33 14.93
CA LYS A 86 14.00 -17.79 14.30
C LYS A 86 12.79 -17.54 15.21
N ALA A 87 12.90 -17.83 16.50
CA ALA A 87 11.83 -17.62 17.47
C ALA A 87 11.44 -16.14 17.54
N GLN A 88 12.42 -15.23 17.52
CA GLN A 88 12.18 -13.78 17.53
C GLN A 88 11.39 -13.34 16.31
N ILE A 89 11.78 -13.79 15.12
CA ILE A 89 11.09 -13.46 13.86
C ILE A 89 9.70 -14.10 13.80
N ASP A 90 9.57 -15.36 14.20
CA ASP A 90 8.28 -16.06 14.20
C ASP A 90 7.27 -15.41 15.14
N ALA A 91 7.70 -14.90 16.29
CA ALA A 91 6.83 -14.18 17.22
C ALA A 91 6.23 -12.94 16.59
N ILE A 92 7.01 -12.20 15.80
CA ILE A 92 6.52 -11.01 15.08
C ILE A 92 5.53 -11.41 13.99
N LYS A 93 5.81 -12.48 13.26
CA LYS A 93 4.89 -12.99 12.22
C LYS A 93 3.57 -13.48 12.79
N LEU A 94 3.57 -14.07 13.99
CA LEU A 94 2.35 -14.48 14.68
C LEU A 94 1.52 -13.29 15.15
N LYS A 95 2.18 -12.22 15.56
CA LYS A 95 1.51 -10.98 15.98
C LYS A 95 0.80 -10.29 14.81
N TYR A 96 1.39 -10.36 13.62
CA TYR A 96 0.85 -9.76 12.40
C TYR A 96 0.72 -10.82 11.31
N PRO A 97 -0.27 -11.70 11.38
CA PRO A 97 -0.41 -12.78 10.40
C PRO A 97 -0.75 -12.25 9.02
N LYS A 98 -0.36 -13.00 8.01
CA LYS A 98 -0.74 -12.72 6.63
C LYS A 98 -2.24 -12.92 6.44
N VAL A 99 -2.90 -11.91 5.90
CA VAL A 99 -4.34 -11.94 5.65
C VAL A 99 -4.64 -12.57 4.30
#